data_af88d2ef2f547690e0dc3d2f0614200a
#
_entry.id   af88d2ef2f547690e0dc3d2f0614200a
#
_cell.length_a   1.000
_cell.length_b   1.000
_cell.length_c   1.000
_cell.angle_alpha   90.00
_cell.angle_beta   90.00
_cell.angle_gamma   90.00
#
_symmetry.space_group_name_H-M   'P 1'
#
loop_
_entity.id
_entity.type
_entity.pdbx_description
1 polymer ?
#
loop_
_entity_poly.entity_id
_entity_poly.type
_entity_poly.pdbx_seq_one_letter_code
_entity_poly.pdbx_strand_id
1 'polypeptide(L)'
;MTHLSLGLRIASLLFAAVVPQPGSAASDVGTARVDAIYPDIEKLYMDLHRNPELAFHEQRTAAELAQRVKALGFEVTTGVGGTGVVAILKNGAGPVVMLRTELDALPIEEKTGLPFASTVKTKNDAGELVPVSHMCGHDLHMSAWVGTAQLMAQNKGLWHGTLMLVGQPAEEIVSGATAMLRDGLFTRFPKPDYALGVHDEMSLPAGVIGFHSGYFRANSTGLDMTVYGKGGHGAYPQNAIDPVVIAARIVLGLQTIVSRENDANDPAVITVGSIHGGSASNIIPDQVKLQITVRSLDPAVQKRLLAAIARQAKGEALAANAPKEPLIETKSNTDAVYNDPELTQRMVAAARAALGADRVVEMPAQMGGEDFSQFGLAGVRSVLLHVGAVDAAKLEESRKTGVPVPGVHSPLWAPLREPTLKAAIGAETAILMDLMKGG
;
A
#
# COMPACT_ATOMS: atom_id res chain seq x y z
N MET A 1 37.14 -61.34 -56.26
CA MET A 1 35.86 -61.96 -55.88
C MET A 1 35.44 -61.32 -54.56
N THR A 2 34.62 -60.31 -54.62
CA THR A 2 34.26 -59.48 -53.54
C THR A 2 32.73 -59.61 -53.28
N HIS A 3 32.34 -60.15 -52.15
CA HIS A 3 30.95 -60.27 -51.77
C HIS A 3 30.48 -59.02 -51.01
N LEU A 4 29.55 -58.27 -51.62
CA LEU A 4 28.79 -57.21 -50.94
C LEU A 4 27.63 -57.86 -50.14
N SER A 5 27.59 -57.63 -48.86
CA SER A 5 26.45 -57.94 -48.02
C SER A 5 25.62 -56.67 -47.72
N LEU A 6 24.37 -56.65 -48.18
CA LEU A 6 23.41 -55.59 -48.03
C LEU A 6 22.70 -55.75 -46.66
N GLY A 7 23.02 -54.91 -45.73
CA GLY A 7 22.36 -54.89 -44.40
C GLY A 7 21.12 -53.99 -44.40
N LEU A 8 19.95 -54.61 -44.26
CA LEU A 8 18.65 -53.94 -44.16
C LEU A 8 18.50 -53.33 -42.72
N ARG A 9 18.53 -52.01 -42.58
CA ARG A 9 18.22 -51.37 -41.32
C ARG A 9 16.73 -51.06 -41.26
N ILE A 10 16.01 -51.76 -40.37
CA ILE A 10 14.61 -51.47 -40.01
C ILE A 10 14.63 -50.29 -39.04
N ALA A 11 14.12 -49.13 -39.46
CA ALA A 11 13.91 -48.02 -38.59
C ALA A 11 12.56 -48.20 -37.84
N SER A 12 12.61 -48.48 -36.54
CA SER A 12 11.44 -48.51 -35.69
C SER A 12 11.01 -47.07 -35.32
N LEU A 13 9.92 -46.59 -35.92
CA LEU A 13 9.25 -45.36 -35.51
C LEU A 13 8.53 -45.61 -34.20
N LEU A 14 9.08 -45.07 -33.10
CA LEU A 14 8.39 -44.89 -31.83
C LEU A 14 7.40 -43.76 -31.97
N PHE A 15 6.11 -44.06 -32.09
CA PHE A 15 5.04 -43.09 -31.86
C PHE A 15 4.96 -42.78 -30.37
N ALA A 16 5.51 -41.63 -29.94
CA ALA A 16 5.24 -41.10 -28.61
C ALA A 16 3.78 -40.63 -28.59
N ALA A 17 2.94 -41.35 -27.86
CA ALA A 17 1.59 -40.89 -27.53
C ALA A 17 1.70 -39.65 -26.64
N VAL A 18 1.36 -38.50 -27.17
CA VAL A 18 1.15 -37.28 -26.39
C VAL A 18 -0.08 -37.50 -25.52
N VAL A 19 0.13 -37.86 -24.25
CA VAL A 19 -0.92 -37.85 -23.24
C VAL A 19 -1.22 -36.39 -22.94
N PRO A 20 -2.45 -35.89 -23.18
CA PRO A 20 -2.80 -34.53 -22.78
C PRO A 20 -2.72 -34.46 -21.26
N GLN A 21 -1.85 -33.60 -20.73
CA GLN A 21 -1.87 -33.25 -19.32
C GLN A 21 -3.24 -32.61 -19.00
N PRO A 22 -3.89 -32.98 -17.90
CA PRO A 22 -5.12 -32.32 -17.48
C PRO A 22 -4.75 -30.86 -17.21
N GLY A 23 -5.26 -29.96 -18.07
CA GLY A 23 -5.18 -28.51 -17.87
C GLY A 23 -5.76 -28.21 -16.50
N SER A 24 -4.99 -27.52 -15.65
CA SER A 24 -5.43 -27.09 -14.34
C SER A 24 -6.73 -26.30 -14.47
N ALA A 25 -7.78 -26.73 -13.76
CA ALA A 25 -9.09 -26.03 -13.71
C ALA A 25 -8.96 -24.56 -13.25
N ALA A 26 -7.82 -24.19 -12.65
CA ALA A 26 -7.50 -22.82 -12.28
C ALA A 26 -7.23 -21.89 -13.49
N SER A 27 -6.81 -22.43 -14.66
CA SER A 27 -6.59 -21.62 -15.88
C SER A 27 -7.90 -21.22 -16.57
N ASP A 28 -9.00 -21.90 -16.30
CA ASP A 28 -10.30 -21.68 -16.96
C ASP A 28 -11.14 -20.58 -16.31
N VAL A 29 -10.80 -20.13 -15.09
CA VAL A 29 -11.49 -19.03 -14.38
C VAL A 29 -10.93 -17.65 -14.81
N GLY A 30 -9.83 -17.66 -15.59
CA GLY A 30 -9.02 -16.49 -15.88
C GLY A 30 -9.69 -15.36 -16.68
N THR A 31 -9.17 -15.10 -17.86
CA THR A 31 -9.43 -13.87 -18.65
C THR A 31 -10.86 -13.73 -19.14
N ALA A 32 -11.47 -14.79 -19.67
CA ALA A 32 -12.80 -14.72 -20.28
C ALA A 32 -13.92 -14.31 -19.29
N ARG A 33 -13.82 -14.72 -18.03
CA ARG A 33 -14.82 -14.35 -17.00
C ARG A 33 -14.61 -12.93 -16.48
N VAL A 34 -13.36 -12.48 -16.38
CA VAL A 34 -13.03 -11.09 -16.03
C VAL A 34 -13.54 -10.15 -17.13
N ASP A 35 -13.34 -10.51 -18.42
CA ASP A 35 -13.82 -9.74 -19.56
C ASP A 35 -15.36 -9.58 -19.54
N ALA A 36 -16.09 -10.63 -19.14
CA ALA A 36 -17.53 -10.61 -19.08
C ALA A 36 -18.10 -9.62 -18.03
N ILE A 37 -17.42 -9.44 -16.91
CA ILE A 37 -17.85 -8.52 -15.83
C ILE A 37 -17.25 -7.11 -15.99
N TYR A 38 -16.19 -6.94 -16.75
CA TYR A 38 -15.43 -5.69 -16.87
C TYR A 38 -16.30 -4.47 -17.18
N PRO A 39 -17.29 -4.50 -18.11
CA PRO A 39 -18.10 -3.32 -18.41
C PRO A 39 -18.90 -2.77 -17.21
N ASP A 40 -19.30 -3.60 -16.27
CA ASP A 40 -19.95 -3.15 -15.04
C ASP A 40 -18.96 -2.64 -14.01
N ILE A 41 -17.79 -3.29 -13.90
CA ILE A 41 -16.70 -2.87 -13.01
C ILE A 41 -16.13 -1.52 -13.47
N GLU A 42 -15.96 -1.29 -14.78
CA GLU A 42 -15.54 0.02 -15.31
C GLU A 42 -16.52 1.14 -14.97
N LYS A 43 -17.83 0.86 -15.02
CA LYS A 43 -18.85 1.84 -14.59
C LYS A 43 -18.73 2.16 -13.11
N LEU A 44 -18.50 1.15 -12.28
CA LEU A 44 -18.27 1.35 -10.84
C LEU A 44 -17.04 2.22 -10.61
N TYR A 45 -15.91 1.90 -11.25
CA TYR A 45 -14.68 2.69 -11.17
C TYR A 45 -14.94 4.16 -11.50
N MET A 46 -15.59 4.45 -12.64
CA MET A 46 -15.88 5.82 -13.03
C MET A 46 -16.87 6.53 -12.09
N ASP A 47 -17.78 5.80 -11.45
CA ASP A 47 -18.70 6.35 -10.47
C ASP A 47 -17.99 6.71 -9.15
N LEU A 48 -17.14 5.81 -8.63
CA LEU A 48 -16.33 6.06 -7.45
C LEU A 48 -15.37 7.23 -7.68
N HIS A 49 -14.70 7.28 -8.84
CA HIS A 49 -13.79 8.34 -9.22
C HIS A 49 -14.44 9.72 -9.23
N ARG A 50 -15.68 9.82 -9.70
CA ARG A 50 -16.46 11.08 -9.71
C ARG A 50 -16.94 11.53 -8.35
N ASN A 51 -17.03 10.63 -7.39
CA ASN A 51 -17.69 10.85 -6.10
C ASN A 51 -16.79 10.43 -4.92
N PRO A 52 -15.53 10.93 -4.86
CA PRO A 52 -14.59 10.60 -3.79
C PRO A 52 -15.00 11.22 -2.46
N GLU A 53 -14.68 10.53 -1.37
CA GLU A 53 -14.94 10.97 -0.01
C GLU A 53 -13.64 10.93 0.82
N LEU A 54 -13.48 11.86 1.75
CA LEU A 54 -12.30 11.92 2.64
C LEU A 54 -12.32 10.81 3.70
N ALA A 55 -11.16 10.58 4.31
CA ALA A 55 -10.99 9.66 5.42
C ALA A 55 -12.05 9.85 6.53
N PHE A 56 -12.68 8.77 6.98
CA PHE A 56 -13.80 8.71 7.92
C PHE A 56 -15.09 9.42 7.46
N HIS A 57 -15.18 9.84 6.20
CA HIS A 57 -16.37 10.44 5.59
C HIS A 57 -16.94 9.60 4.43
N GLU A 58 -16.50 8.36 4.25
CA GLU A 58 -16.75 7.48 3.12
C GLU A 58 -18.16 6.82 3.15
N GLN A 59 -19.20 7.56 3.58
CA GLN A 59 -20.56 7.00 3.77
C GLN A 59 -21.19 6.52 2.47
N ARG A 60 -21.10 7.31 1.39
CA ARG A 60 -21.61 6.96 0.07
C ARG A 60 -20.87 5.78 -0.52
N THR A 61 -19.54 5.83 -0.47
CA THR A 61 -18.64 4.79 -0.96
C THR A 61 -18.91 3.46 -0.26
N ALA A 62 -18.96 3.47 1.07
CA ALA A 62 -19.27 2.30 1.89
C ALA A 62 -20.67 1.72 1.55
N ALA A 63 -21.68 2.58 1.37
CA ALA A 63 -23.03 2.15 1.03
C ALA A 63 -23.10 1.49 -0.36
N GLU A 64 -22.43 2.05 -1.37
CA GLU A 64 -22.35 1.50 -2.73
C GLU A 64 -21.70 0.10 -2.72
N LEU A 65 -20.54 -0.04 -2.07
CA LEU A 65 -19.85 -1.33 -1.96
C LEU A 65 -20.68 -2.36 -1.19
N ALA A 66 -21.26 -1.95 -0.05
CA ALA A 66 -22.14 -2.80 0.75
C ALA A 66 -23.34 -3.32 -0.05
N GLN A 67 -23.99 -2.45 -0.82
CA GLN A 67 -25.11 -2.82 -1.68
C GLN A 67 -24.72 -3.86 -2.74
N ARG A 68 -23.58 -3.66 -3.41
CA ARG A 68 -23.08 -4.57 -4.46
C ARG A 68 -22.76 -5.95 -3.91
N VAL A 69 -21.98 -6.05 -2.84
CA VAL A 69 -21.63 -7.36 -2.28
C VAL A 69 -22.82 -8.04 -1.61
N LYS A 70 -23.77 -7.29 -1.04
CA LYS A 70 -25.04 -7.85 -0.55
C LYS A 70 -25.87 -8.50 -1.66
N ALA A 71 -25.92 -7.88 -2.84
CA ALA A 71 -26.59 -8.44 -4.02
C ALA A 71 -25.95 -9.76 -4.51
N LEU A 72 -24.65 -9.98 -4.22
CA LEU A 72 -23.92 -11.20 -4.49
C LEU A 72 -24.13 -12.31 -3.43
N GLY A 73 -24.92 -12.03 -2.37
CA GLY A 73 -25.25 -12.97 -1.32
C GLY A 73 -24.30 -12.96 -0.11
N PHE A 74 -23.50 -11.92 0.05
CA PHE A 74 -22.70 -11.73 1.28
C PHE A 74 -23.57 -11.22 2.43
N GLU A 75 -23.26 -11.65 3.64
CA GLU A 75 -23.76 -11.06 4.88
C GLU A 75 -22.92 -9.80 5.17
N VAL A 76 -23.54 -8.62 5.17
CA VAL A 76 -22.86 -7.33 5.19
C VAL A 76 -23.11 -6.58 6.49
N THR A 77 -22.04 -6.06 7.09
CA THR A 77 -22.06 -5.12 8.22
C THR A 77 -21.30 -3.86 7.82
N THR A 78 -21.94 -2.71 7.99
CA THR A 78 -21.37 -1.38 7.75
C THR A 78 -21.08 -0.66 9.06
N GLY A 79 -20.28 0.41 9.01
CA GLY A 79 -19.94 1.23 10.17
C GLY A 79 -18.88 0.60 11.09
N VAL A 80 -18.12 -0.37 10.60
CA VAL A 80 -17.04 -1.00 11.37
C VAL A 80 -15.81 -0.10 11.36
N GLY A 81 -15.41 0.38 12.53
CA GLY A 81 -14.31 1.33 12.67
C GLY A 81 -14.62 2.71 12.09
N GLY A 82 -15.89 3.12 12.06
CA GLY A 82 -16.37 4.38 11.48
C GLY A 82 -17.23 4.15 10.25
N THR A 83 -16.67 4.22 9.06
CA THR A 83 -17.36 4.02 7.77
C THR A 83 -17.06 2.67 7.12
N GLY A 84 -16.24 1.82 7.73
CA GLY A 84 -15.79 0.56 7.15
C GLY A 84 -16.91 -0.46 6.88
N VAL A 85 -16.66 -1.37 5.96
CA VAL A 85 -17.56 -2.44 5.51
C VAL A 85 -16.91 -3.80 5.75
N VAL A 86 -17.65 -4.73 6.34
CA VAL A 86 -17.27 -6.14 6.44
C VAL A 86 -18.35 -6.98 5.80
N ALA A 87 -17.97 -7.83 4.84
CA ALA A 87 -18.90 -8.72 4.17
C ALA A 87 -18.40 -10.16 4.19
N ILE A 88 -19.25 -11.09 4.61
CA ILE A 88 -18.91 -12.50 4.83
C ILE A 88 -19.68 -13.39 3.87
N LEU A 89 -18.96 -14.27 3.17
CA LEU A 89 -19.55 -15.32 2.36
C LEU A 89 -19.02 -16.67 2.81
N LYS A 90 -19.88 -17.48 3.42
CA LYS A 90 -19.55 -18.86 3.86
C LYS A 90 -19.83 -19.86 2.75
N ASN A 91 -18.90 -20.79 2.55
CA ASN A 91 -19.01 -21.83 1.54
C ASN A 91 -18.40 -23.17 2.04
N GLY A 92 -18.98 -23.71 3.10
CA GLY A 92 -18.53 -24.96 3.72
C GLY A 92 -17.35 -24.79 4.70
N ALA A 93 -16.80 -25.89 5.14
CA ALA A 93 -15.62 -25.90 6.02
C ALA A 93 -14.36 -25.56 5.21
N GLY A 94 -13.42 -24.83 5.82
CA GLY A 94 -12.18 -24.39 5.17
C GLY A 94 -11.62 -23.15 5.85
N PRO A 95 -10.56 -22.57 5.29
CA PRO A 95 -9.91 -21.40 5.85
C PRO A 95 -10.82 -20.16 5.78
N VAL A 96 -10.52 -19.20 6.65
CA VAL A 96 -11.04 -17.82 6.58
C VAL A 96 -10.01 -16.98 5.85
N VAL A 97 -10.37 -16.43 4.69
CA VAL A 97 -9.47 -15.59 3.89
C VAL A 97 -10.05 -14.20 3.76
N MET A 98 -9.26 -13.20 4.11
CA MET A 98 -9.62 -11.79 4.01
C MET A 98 -9.07 -11.17 2.73
N LEU A 99 -9.92 -10.46 1.98
CA LEU A 99 -9.52 -9.53 0.92
C LEU A 99 -9.87 -8.12 1.36
N ARG A 100 -8.86 -7.24 1.41
CA ARG A 100 -8.99 -5.84 1.86
C ARG A 100 -8.89 -4.88 0.68
N THR A 101 -9.69 -3.83 0.70
CA THR A 101 -9.55 -2.60 -0.08
C THR A 101 -9.67 -1.37 0.81
N GLU A 102 -9.19 -0.23 0.35
CA GLU A 102 -9.32 1.09 0.96
C GLU A 102 -10.55 1.81 0.41
N LEU A 103 -11.12 2.78 1.17
CA LEU A 103 -12.34 3.50 0.77
C LEU A 103 -12.13 4.98 0.52
N ASP A 104 -11.12 5.59 1.16
CA ASP A 104 -10.93 7.03 1.24
C ASP A 104 -10.19 7.63 0.04
N ALA A 105 -10.30 8.94 -0.07
CA ALA A 105 -9.67 9.78 -1.08
C ALA A 105 -8.93 10.95 -0.44
N LEU A 106 -8.14 11.65 -1.24
CA LEU A 106 -7.23 12.72 -0.82
C LEU A 106 -7.81 14.12 -1.05
N PRO A 107 -7.42 15.11 -0.21
CA PRO A 107 -7.79 16.51 -0.40
C PRO A 107 -6.93 17.17 -1.53
N ILE A 108 -6.97 16.59 -2.73
CA ILE A 108 -6.18 17.01 -3.90
C ILE A 108 -7.12 17.41 -5.03
N GLU A 109 -6.82 18.57 -5.69
CA GLU A 109 -7.53 18.97 -6.91
C GLU A 109 -7.05 18.13 -8.10
N GLU A 110 -7.96 17.40 -8.72
CA GLU A 110 -7.64 16.59 -9.89
C GLU A 110 -7.38 17.45 -11.13
N LYS A 111 -6.32 17.12 -11.88
CA LYS A 111 -5.90 17.81 -13.11
C LYS A 111 -5.63 16.83 -14.26
N THR A 112 -6.21 15.65 -14.21
CA THR A 112 -6.01 14.59 -15.22
C THR A 112 -6.62 14.92 -16.57
N GLY A 113 -7.68 15.73 -16.60
CA GLY A 113 -8.47 16.01 -17.81
C GLY A 113 -9.36 14.85 -18.24
N LEU A 114 -9.57 13.83 -17.40
CA LEU A 114 -10.45 12.71 -17.68
C LEU A 114 -11.92 13.19 -17.79
N PRO A 115 -12.75 12.61 -18.68
CA PRO A 115 -14.16 13.00 -18.83
C PRO A 115 -15.02 12.66 -17.61
N PHE A 116 -14.48 11.93 -16.67
CA PHE A 116 -15.10 11.56 -15.39
C PHE A 116 -14.27 12.04 -14.19
N ALA A 117 -13.39 13.01 -14.38
CA ALA A 117 -12.59 13.63 -13.32
C ALA A 117 -13.48 14.15 -12.18
N SER A 118 -12.97 14.07 -10.95
CA SER A 118 -13.67 14.59 -9.78
C SER A 118 -13.71 16.13 -9.79
N THR A 119 -14.89 16.67 -9.49
CA THR A 119 -15.09 18.10 -9.20
C THR A 119 -15.60 18.33 -7.78
N VAL A 120 -15.54 17.29 -6.94
CA VAL A 120 -16.04 17.30 -5.57
C VAL A 120 -15.22 18.27 -4.72
N LYS A 121 -15.92 19.08 -3.93
CA LYS A 121 -15.35 19.89 -2.85
C LYS A 121 -16.16 19.66 -1.59
N THR A 122 -15.49 19.41 -0.50
CA THR A 122 -16.12 19.20 0.82
C THR A 122 -15.33 19.92 1.93
N LYS A 123 -15.91 20.02 3.10
CA LYS A 123 -15.19 20.53 4.27
C LYS A 123 -14.40 19.41 4.90
N ASN A 124 -13.12 19.65 5.17
CA ASN A 124 -12.31 18.78 6.02
C ASN A 124 -12.65 18.97 7.51
N ASP A 125 -12.03 18.20 8.40
CA ASP A 125 -12.25 18.29 9.85
C ASP A 125 -11.87 19.64 10.47
N ALA A 126 -11.01 20.41 9.79
CA ALA A 126 -10.71 21.78 10.18
C ALA A 126 -11.76 22.81 9.71
N GLY A 127 -12.80 22.37 8.97
CA GLY A 127 -13.85 23.19 8.43
C GLY A 127 -13.47 23.94 7.13
N GLU A 128 -12.30 23.64 6.55
CA GLU A 128 -11.81 24.24 5.31
C GLU A 128 -12.42 23.54 4.10
N LEU A 129 -12.85 24.30 3.09
CA LEU A 129 -13.33 23.75 1.83
C LEU A 129 -12.16 23.27 0.98
N VAL A 130 -12.06 21.96 0.76
CA VAL A 130 -10.99 21.32 0.00
C VAL A 130 -11.54 20.54 -1.19
N PRO A 131 -10.82 20.47 -2.32
CA PRO A 131 -11.13 19.54 -3.40
C PRO A 131 -10.87 18.09 -2.94
N VAL A 132 -11.53 17.11 -3.56
CA VAL A 132 -11.32 15.69 -3.22
C VAL A 132 -11.19 14.88 -4.49
N SER A 133 -10.21 13.96 -4.53
CA SER A 133 -10.01 13.04 -5.65
C SER A 133 -9.26 11.77 -5.26
N HIS A 134 -9.48 10.67 -5.99
CA HIS A 134 -8.79 9.40 -5.80
C HIS A 134 -7.39 9.39 -6.43
N MET A 135 -6.48 10.21 -5.89
CA MET A 135 -5.11 10.31 -6.39
C MET A 135 -4.16 9.23 -5.82
N CYS A 136 -4.71 8.25 -5.10
CA CYS A 136 -4.01 7.02 -4.69
C CYS A 136 -4.61 5.74 -5.30
N GLY A 137 -5.59 5.85 -6.21
CA GLY A 137 -6.16 4.73 -6.94
C GLY A 137 -7.10 3.82 -6.14
N HIS A 138 -7.57 4.24 -4.95
CA HIS A 138 -8.48 3.42 -4.12
C HIS A 138 -9.79 3.08 -4.83
N ASP A 139 -10.29 3.91 -5.73
CA ASP A 139 -11.42 3.63 -6.61
C ASP A 139 -11.17 2.43 -7.55
N LEU A 140 -9.92 2.26 -8.01
CA LEU A 140 -9.49 1.09 -8.77
C LEU A 140 -9.45 -0.16 -7.88
N HIS A 141 -8.89 -0.04 -6.67
CA HIS A 141 -8.82 -1.15 -5.71
C HIS A 141 -10.22 -1.62 -5.32
N MET A 142 -11.13 -0.71 -4.97
CA MET A 142 -12.54 -1.01 -4.66
C MET A 142 -13.24 -1.71 -5.81
N SER A 143 -13.00 -1.26 -7.04
CA SER A 143 -13.58 -1.84 -8.23
C SER A 143 -13.07 -3.26 -8.48
N ALA A 144 -11.78 -3.51 -8.31
CA ALA A 144 -11.20 -4.84 -8.39
C ALA A 144 -11.77 -5.77 -7.30
N TRP A 145 -11.85 -5.30 -6.06
CA TRP A 145 -12.43 -5.99 -4.92
C TRP A 145 -13.90 -6.45 -5.19
N VAL A 146 -14.73 -5.59 -5.77
CA VAL A 146 -16.12 -5.96 -6.17
C VAL A 146 -16.10 -6.99 -7.29
N GLY A 147 -15.25 -6.82 -8.31
CA GLY A 147 -15.10 -7.79 -9.40
C GLY A 147 -14.68 -9.17 -8.90
N THR A 148 -13.73 -9.22 -7.98
CA THR A 148 -13.29 -10.44 -7.32
C THR A 148 -14.40 -11.07 -6.48
N ALA A 149 -15.14 -10.27 -5.71
CA ALA A 149 -16.31 -10.73 -4.96
C ALA A 149 -17.35 -11.38 -5.87
N GLN A 150 -17.62 -10.78 -7.04
CA GLN A 150 -18.55 -11.31 -8.03
C GLN A 150 -18.09 -12.65 -8.59
N LEU A 151 -16.83 -12.79 -8.98
CA LEU A 151 -16.30 -14.04 -9.50
C LEU A 151 -16.27 -15.15 -8.44
N MET A 152 -15.92 -14.84 -7.19
CA MET A 152 -15.97 -15.80 -6.09
C MET A 152 -17.40 -16.27 -5.80
N ALA A 153 -18.37 -15.36 -5.77
CA ALA A 153 -19.77 -15.70 -5.55
C ALA A 153 -20.37 -16.56 -6.68
N GLN A 154 -19.98 -16.29 -7.92
CA GLN A 154 -20.44 -17.06 -9.09
C GLN A 154 -19.80 -18.45 -9.20
N ASN A 155 -18.68 -18.70 -8.52
CA ASN A 155 -17.90 -19.92 -8.67
C ASN A 155 -17.74 -20.70 -7.36
N LYS A 156 -18.76 -20.72 -6.51
CA LYS A 156 -18.76 -21.42 -5.20
C LYS A 156 -18.37 -22.90 -5.27
N GLY A 157 -18.59 -23.57 -6.41
CA GLY A 157 -18.19 -24.97 -6.60
C GLY A 157 -16.68 -25.19 -6.70
N LEU A 158 -15.86 -24.13 -6.78
CA LEU A 158 -14.40 -24.21 -6.95
C LEU A 158 -13.60 -23.91 -5.67
N TRP A 159 -14.26 -23.52 -4.59
CA TRP A 159 -13.60 -23.17 -3.34
C TRP A 159 -14.44 -23.52 -2.11
N HIS A 160 -13.81 -23.59 -0.93
CA HIS A 160 -14.44 -23.86 0.35
C HIS A 160 -13.89 -22.94 1.44
N GLY A 161 -14.66 -22.73 2.50
CA GLY A 161 -14.26 -21.91 3.63
C GLY A 161 -15.09 -20.62 3.75
N THR A 162 -14.50 -19.57 4.28
CA THR A 162 -15.14 -18.28 4.49
C THR A 162 -14.34 -17.18 3.81
N LEU A 163 -14.95 -16.51 2.83
CA LEU A 163 -14.40 -15.28 2.26
C LEU A 163 -14.89 -14.08 3.09
N MET A 164 -13.94 -13.33 3.64
CA MET A 164 -14.17 -12.09 4.37
C MET A 164 -13.68 -10.91 3.54
N LEU A 165 -14.59 -10.08 3.10
CA LEU A 165 -14.30 -8.86 2.37
C LEU A 165 -14.27 -7.69 3.35
N VAL A 166 -13.21 -6.89 3.30
CA VAL A 166 -13.03 -5.71 4.17
C VAL A 166 -12.83 -4.48 3.30
N GLY A 167 -13.79 -3.54 3.36
CA GLY A 167 -13.63 -2.16 2.89
C GLY A 167 -13.16 -1.31 4.07
N GLN A 168 -11.89 -0.96 4.06
CA GLN A 168 -11.24 -0.23 5.15
C GLN A 168 -11.32 1.28 4.92
N PRO A 169 -11.80 2.09 5.90
CA PRO A 169 -11.77 3.55 5.81
C PRO A 169 -10.37 4.10 6.10
N ALA A 170 -10.17 5.38 5.84
CA ALA A 170 -9.11 6.23 6.42
C ALA A 170 -7.68 5.65 6.34
N GLU A 171 -7.31 5.09 5.19
CA GLU A 171 -5.95 4.60 4.94
C GLU A 171 -4.97 5.78 4.83
N GLU A 172 -5.34 6.85 4.13
CA GLU A 172 -4.50 8.02 3.83
C GLU A 172 -4.04 8.80 5.07
N ILE A 173 -4.72 8.60 6.19
CA ILE A 173 -4.31 9.12 7.49
C ILE A 173 -3.82 8.01 8.44
N VAL A 174 -3.58 6.79 7.89
CA VAL A 174 -2.98 5.61 8.56
C VAL A 174 -3.73 5.23 9.83
N SER A 175 -5.05 5.27 9.82
CA SER A 175 -5.87 5.12 11.02
C SER A 175 -6.97 4.07 10.91
N GLY A 176 -7.37 3.72 9.68
CA GLY A 176 -8.55 2.92 9.43
C GLY A 176 -8.45 1.48 9.88
N ALA A 177 -7.34 0.79 9.60
CA ALA A 177 -7.14 -0.58 10.05
C ALA A 177 -7.17 -0.68 11.59
N THR A 178 -6.49 0.26 12.27
CA THR A 178 -6.52 0.35 13.74
C THR A 178 -7.93 0.64 14.28
N ALA A 179 -8.69 1.52 13.62
CA ALA A 179 -10.08 1.81 14.01
C ALA A 179 -10.97 0.56 13.88
N MET A 180 -10.86 -0.17 12.77
CA MET A 180 -11.61 -1.42 12.58
C MET A 180 -11.23 -2.50 13.60
N LEU A 181 -9.93 -2.67 13.89
CA LEU A 181 -9.46 -3.64 14.90
C LEU A 181 -9.96 -3.27 16.30
N ARG A 182 -9.94 -1.99 16.67
CA ARG A 182 -10.48 -1.49 17.95
C ARG A 182 -11.99 -1.66 18.06
N ASP A 183 -12.73 -1.55 16.96
CA ASP A 183 -14.18 -1.84 16.89
C ASP A 183 -14.48 -3.34 16.86
N GLY A 184 -13.47 -4.19 16.97
CA GLY A 184 -13.63 -5.62 17.14
C GLY A 184 -13.65 -6.40 15.82
N LEU A 185 -12.97 -5.96 14.77
CA LEU A 185 -12.91 -6.66 13.48
C LEU A 185 -12.61 -8.17 13.62
N PHE A 186 -11.68 -8.55 14.50
CA PHE A 186 -11.32 -9.95 14.72
C PHE A 186 -11.93 -10.59 15.99
N THR A 187 -12.91 -9.94 16.61
CA THR A 187 -13.66 -10.47 17.75
C THR A 187 -15.16 -10.57 17.47
N ARG A 188 -15.69 -9.70 16.62
CA ARG A 188 -17.08 -9.71 16.14
C ARG A 188 -17.25 -10.60 14.90
N PHE A 189 -16.19 -10.72 14.11
CA PHE A 189 -16.15 -11.51 12.88
C PHE A 189 -15.09 -12.62 12.99
N PRO A 190 -15.15 -13.66 12.15
CA PRO A 190 -14.13 -14.71 12.14
C PRO A 190 -12.75 -14.12 11.88
N LYS A 191 -11.77 -14.42 12.76
CA LYS A 191 -10.38 -13.99 12.54
C LYS A 191 -9.83 -14.71 11.31
N PRO A 192 -9.24 -14.01 10.32
CA PRO A 192 -8.70 -14.62 9.13
C PRO A 192 -7.44 -15.47 9.41
N ASP A 193 -7.30 -16.56 8.66
CA ASP A 193 -6.05 -17.31 8.57
C ASP A 193 -5.05 -16.57 7.66
N TYR A 194 -5.57 -15.95 6.59
CA TYR A 194 -4.80 -15.21 5.59
C TYR A 194 -5.46 -13.88 5.23
N ALA A 195 -4.65 -12.87 4.94
CA ALA A 195 -5.12 -11.57 4.42
C ALA A 195 -4.37 -11.20 3.13
N LEU A 196 -5.12 -10.72 2.16
CA LEU A 196 -4.62 -10.18 0.89
C LEU A 196 -5.07 -8.72 0.74
N GLY A 197 -4.14 -7.85 0.34
CA GLY A 197 -4.40 -6.52 -0.19
C GLY A 197 -3.71 -6.37 -1.54
N VAL A 198 -4.26 -5.51 -2.40
CA VAL A 198 -3.66 -5.15 -3.68
C VAL A 198 -3.69 -3.63 -3.83
N HIS A 199 -2.55 -3.02 -4.14
CA HIS A 199 -2.43 -1.58 -4.36
C HIS A 199 -1.89 -1.29 -5.76
N ASP A 200 -2.30 -0.19 -6.40
CA ASP A 200 -1.77 0.20 -7.70
C ASP A 200 -0.30 0.67 -7.61
N GLU A 201 0.42 0.59 -8.75
CA GLU A 201 1.86 0.85 -8.78
C GLU A 201 2.26 1.64 -10.03
N MET A 202 2.93 2.76 -9.79
CA MET A 202 3.35 3.68 -10.85
C MET A 202 4.62 3.26 -11.59
N SER A 203 5.42 2.36 -11.02
CA SER A 203 6.70 1.92 -11.61
C SER A 203 6.58 0.69 -12.49
N LEU A 204 5.41 0.03 -12.48
CA LEU A 204 5.12 -1.18 -13.24
C LEU A 204 4.18 -0.92 -14.42
N PRO A 205 4.37 -1.64 -15.54
CA PRO A 205 3.41 -1.61 -16.65
C PRO A 205 2.03 -2.07 -16.20
N ALA A 206 0.98 -1.42 -16.71
CA ALA A 206 -0.40 -1.77 -16.43
C ALA A 206 -0.68 -3.26 -16.72
N GLY A 207 -1.24 -3.94 -15.73
CA GLY A 207 -1.54 -5.36 -15.82
C GLY A 207 -0.41 -6.31 -15.39
N VAL A 208 0.69 -5.80 -14.86
CA VAL A 208 1.77 -6.58 -14.23
C VAL A 208 1.56 -6.58 -12.71
N ILE A 209 1.64 -7.73 -12.07
CA ILE A 209 1.59 -7.86 -10.60
C ILE A 209 3.01 -7.79 -10.05
N GLY A 210 3.21 -6.91 -9.07
CA GLY A 210 4.44 -6.78 -8.30
C GLY A 210 4.33 -7.42 -6.94
N PHE A 211 5.39 -8.08 -6.48
CA PHE A 211 5.45 -8.66 -5.13
C PHE A 211 6.82 -8.44 -4.48
N HIS A 212 6.85 -8.51 -3.17
CA HIS A 212 8.06 -8.57 -2.37
C HIS A 212 7.84 -9.45 -1.15
N SER A 213 8.81 -10.28 -0.77
CA SER A 213 8.75 -11.10 0.43
C SER A 213 9.43 -10.41 1.60
N GLY A 214 8.88 -10.50 2.80
CA GLY A 214 9.41 -9.82 3.98
C GLY A 214 8.90 -8.38 4.08
N TYR A 215 9.71 -7.46 4.60
CA TYR A 215 9.34 -6.04 4.76
C TYR A 215 9.18 -5.35 3.41
N PHE A 216 7.95 -4.97 3.06
CA PHE A 216 7.60 -4.43 1.75
C PHE A 216 7.30 -2.93 1.75
N ARG A 217 6.53 -2.42 2.74
CA ARG A 217 6.26 -0.99 2.90
C ARG A 217 6.88 -0.52 4.22
N ALA A 218 7.44 0.69 4.21
CA ALA A 218 8.19 1.19 5.35
C ALA A 218 7.30 1.53 6.55
N ASN A 219 7.87 1.38 7.75
CA ASN A 219 7.38 2.11 8.90
C ASN A 219 7.61 3.63 8.71
N SER A 220 6.79 4.43 9.33
CA SER A 220 6.90 5.89 9.28
C SER A 220 6.59 6.49 10.64
N THR A 221 7.49 7.30 11.18
CA THR A 221 7.28 8.04 12.44
C THR A 221 7.39 9.53 12.20
N GLY A 222 6.37 10.27 12.55
CA GLY A 222 6.38 11.74 12.60
C GLY A 222 6.77 12.22 13.98
N LEU A 223 7.75 13.12 14.08
CA LEU A 223 8.23 13.71 15.32
C LEU A 223 8.12 15.22 15.28
N ASP A 224 7.64 15.82 16.37
CA ASP A 224 7.83 17.23 16.68
C ASP A 224 8.97 17.37 17.69
N MET A 225 9.96 18.20 17.40
CA MET A 225 11.07 18.48 18.30
C MET A 225 11.08 19.97 18.66
N THR A 226 11.08 20.28 19.96
CA THR A 226 11.26 21.65 20.44
C THR A 226 12.68 21.79 21.00
N VAL A 227 13.48 22.62 20.39
CA VAL A 227 14.85 22.97 20.80
C VAL A 227 14.79 24.25 21.62
N TYR A 228 15.31 24.23 22.82
CA TYR A 228 15.25 25.33 23.76
C TYR A 228 16.57 26.10 23.83
N GLY A 229 16.44 27.41 23.98
CA GLY A 229 17.52 28.34 24.19
C GLY A 229 17.20 29.36 25.28
N LYS A 230 17.93 30.47 25.25
CA LYS A 230 17.67 31.66 26.04
C LYS A 230 17.70 32.84 25.10
N GLY A 231 16.53 33.46 24.93
CA GLY A 231 16.36 34.61 24.03
C GLY A 231 17.16 35.85 24.46
N GLY A 232 17.35 36.74 23.51
CA GLY A 232 18.11 37.95 23.77
C GLY A 232 18.20 38.86 22.55
N HIS A 233 18.88 40.00 22.74
CA HIS A 233 19.13 40.93 21.67
C HIS A 233 20.24 40.41 20.73
N GLY A 234 20.00 40.37 19.41
CA GLY A 234 20.94 39.80 18.44
C GLY A 234 22.33 40.45 18.42
N ALA A 235 22.47 41.71 18.89
CA ALA A 235 23.76 42.34 19.02
C ALA A 235 24.56 41.96 20.28
N TYR A 236 23.92 41.25 21.23
CA TYR A 236 24.55 40.81 22.49
C TYR A 236 24.44 39.30 22.70
N PRO A 237 24.91 38.47 21.75
CA PRO A 237 24.73 37.01 21.77
C PRO A 237 25.37 36.35 22.99
N GLN A 238 26.36 36.96 23.62
CA GLN A 238 27.01 36.46 24.85
C GLN A 238 26.06 36.38 26.06
N ASN A 239 24.92 37.06 26.03
CA ASN A 239 23.89 37.07 27.07
C ASN A 239 22.75 36.09 26.78
N ALA A 240 22.78 35.42 25.63
CA ALA A 240 21.75 34.50 25.13
C ALA A 240 22.33 33.08 24.96
N ILE A 241 21.44 32.13 24.68
CA ILE A 241 21.79 30.79 24.17
C ILE A 241 20.89 30.62 22.93
N ASP A 242 21.49 30.64 21.75
CA ASP A 242 20.74 30.73 20.51
C ASP A 242 20.20 29.36 20.07
N PRO A 243 18.87 29.10 20.16
CA PRO A 243 18.29 27.84 19.76
C PRO A 243 18.25 27.66 18.24
N VAL A 244 18.39 28.71 17.44
CA VAL A 244 18.47 28.63 15.97
C VAL A 244 19.79 27.95 15.58
N VAL A 245 20.91 28.34 16.21
CA VAL A 245 22.20 27.69 15.98
C VAL A 245 22.19 26.24 16.47
N ILE A 246 21.59 25.96 17.62
CA ILE A 246 21.45 24.59 18.15
C ILE A 246 20.64 23.73 17.17
N ALA A 247 19.48 24.22 16.72
CA ALA A 247 18.61 23.52 15.77
C ALA A 247 19.32 23.24 14.43
N ALA A 248 20.09 24.24 13.91
CA ALA A 248 20.87 24.05 12.68
C ALA A 248 21.91 22.92 12.83
N ARG A 249 22.61 22.85 13.98
CA ARG A 249 23.58 21.76 14.28
C ARG A 249 22.88 20.43 14.42
N ILE A 250 21.71 20.37 15.07
CA ILE A 250 20.88 19.16 15.14
C ILE A 250 20.52 18.70 13.72
N VAL A 251 20.00 19.59 12.85
CA VAL A 251 19.64 19.23 11.46
C VAL A 251 20.82 18.60 10.71
N LEU A 252 22.01 19.18 10.82
CA LEU A 252 23.23 18.64 10.21
C LEU A 252 23.63 17.30 10.84
N GLY A 253 23.57 17.18 12.17
CA GLY A 253 23.91 15.97 12.91
C GLY A 253 22.98 14.80 12.56
N LEU A 254 21.68 15.06 12.38
CA LEU A 254 20.72 14.04 12.00
C LEU A 254 21.07 13.37 10.64
N GLN A 255 21.69 14.10 9.70
CA GLN A 255 22.11 13.52 8.41
C GLN A 255 23.22 12.48 8.60
N THR A 256 24.05 12.61 9.65
CA THR A 256 25.12 11.66 9.91
C THR A 256 24.63 10.33 10.46
N ILE A 257 23.44 10.28 11.07
CA ILE A 257 22.85 9.04 11.55
C ILE A 257 22.65 8.06 10.39
N VAL A 258 22.01 8.49 9.30
CA VAL A 258 21.80 7.62 8.13
C VAL A 258 23.12 7.33 7.42
N SER A 259 24.01 8.33 7.26
CA SER A 259 25.21 8.18 6.45
C SER A 259 26.40 7.54 7.18
N ARG A 260 26.41 7.46 8.53
CA ARG A 260 27.56 7.00 9.33
C ARG A 260 27.24 6.00 10.43
N GLU A 261 25.98 5.87 10.85
CA GLU A 261 25.60 4.98 11.95
C GLU A 261 24.65 3.86 11.49
N ASN A 262 23.96 4.02 10.35
CA ASN A 262 23.09 3.00 9.78
C ASN A 262 23.89 2.10 8.84
N ASP A 263 23.56 0.80 8.80
CA ASP A 263 24.11 -0.10 7.79
C ASP A 263 23.67 0.37 6.40
N ALA A 264 24.58 0.40 5.43
CA ALA A 264 24.30 0.86 4.07
C ALA A 264 23.27 -0.03 3.33
N ASN A 265 23.08 -1.27 3.79
CA ASN A 265 22.09 -2.21 3.26
C ASN A 265 20.72 -2.06 3.92
N ASP A 266 20.60 -1.32 5.04
CA ASP A 266 19.33 -1.07 5.72
C ASP A 266 18.70 0.24 5.19
N PRO A 267 17.61 0.20 4.41
CA PRO A 267 16.94 1.42 3.95
C PRO A 267 16.46 2.27 5.13
N ALA A 268 16.89 3.53 5.17
CA ALA A 268 16.55 4.46 6.24
C ALA A 268 16.47 5.90 5.70
N VAL A 269 15.47 6.65 6.19
CA VAL A 269 15.27 8.06 5.84
C VAL A 269 15.02 8.87 7.11
N ILE A 270 15.74 9.99 7.27
CA ILE A 270 15.45 11.03 8.26
C ILE A 270 15.32 12.35 7.51
N THR A 271 14.12 12.92 7.49
CA THR A 271 13.86 14.21 6.84
C THR A 271 13.39 15.23 7.86
N VAL A 272 14.05 16.38 7.93
CA VAL A 272 13.53 17.57 8.63
C VAL A 272 12.71 18.35 7.63
N GLY A 273 11.38 18.20 7.70
CA GLY A 273 10.44 18.81 6.75
C GLY A 273 10.12 20.27 7.06
N SER A 274 10.26 20.68 8.32
CA SER A 274 10.01 22.06 8.72
C SER A 274 10.90 22.52 9.88
N ILE A 275 11.23 23.82 9.90
CA ILE A 275 11.95 24.50 10.97
C ILE A 275 11.31 25.87 11.19
N HIS A 276 10.88 26.15 12.42
CA HIS A 276 10.22 27.36 12.80
C HIS A 276 10.79 27.98 14.07
N GLY A 277 11.23 29.23 14.03
CA GLY A 277 11.72 29.97 15.18
C GLY A 277 12.15 31.38 14.83
N GLY A 278 12.05 32.28 15.80
CA GLY A 278 12.35 33.69 15.64
C GLY A 278 11.23 34.50 15.02
N SER A 279 11.25 35.82 15.25
CA SER A 279 10.24 36.78 14.73
C SER A 279 10.88 38.00 14.05
N ALA A 280 12.13 38.29 14.34
CA ALA A 280 12.84 39.42 13.79
C ALA A 280 14.36 39.15 13.74
N SER A 281 15.05 39.81 12.81
CA SER A 281 16.48 39.61 12.55
C SER A 281 17.41 40.01 13.70
N ASN A 282 16.95 40.85 14.62
CA ASN A 282 17.71 41.35 15.76
C ASN A 282 17.27 40.76 17.10
N ILE A 283 16.45 39.69 17.08
CA ILE A 283 15.96 38.98 18.29
C ILE A 283 16.33 37.50 18.22
N ILE A 284 17.08 37.02 19.22
CA ILE A 284 17.31 35.60 19.43
C ILE A 284 16.09 35.03 20.15
N PRO A 285 15.40 33.99 19.64
CA PRO A 285 14.21 33.42 20.28
C PRO A 285 14.53 32.54 21.47
N ASP A 286 13.53 32.16 22.26
CA ASP A 286 13.67 31.20 23.37
C ASP A 286 13.62 29.74 22.90
N GLN A 287 13.05 29.47 21.72
CA GLN A 287 12.92 28.10 21.19
C GLN A 287 12.81 28.07 19.68
N VAL A 288 13.11 26.91 19.09
CA VAL A 288 12.90 26.53 17.68
C VAL A 288 12.16 25.18 17.65
N LYS A 289 11.21 25.03 16.73
CA LYS A 289 10.48 23.80 16.48
C LYS A 289 10.94 23.18 15.17
N LEU A 290 11.15 21.85 15.17
CA LEU A 290 11.43 21.03 14.00
C LEU A 290 10.32 20.00 13.83
N GLN A 291 9.92 19.73 12.60
CA GLN A 291 9.07 18.58 12.25
C GLN A 291 9.90 17.61 11.42
N ILE A 292 9.92 16.36 11.87
CA ILE A 292 10.82 15.33 11.35
C ILE A 292 10.00 14.11 10.96
N THR A 293 10.28 13.49 9.82
CA THR A 293 9.81 12.15 9.47
C THR A 293 10.97 11.16 9.44
N VAL A 294 10.74 10.00 10.03
CA VAL A 294 11.70 8.88 10.10
C VAL A 294 11.07 7.67 9.43
N ARG A 295 11.77 7.04 8.50
CA ARG A 295 11.29 5.84 7.79
C ARG A 295 12.36 4.77 7.75
N SER A 296 11.96 3.52 7.86
CA SER A 296 12.79 2.33 7.64
C SER A 296 11.92 1.12 7.31
N LEU A 297 12.50 0.04 6.82
CA LEU A 297 11.78 -1.20 6.58
C LEU A 297 11.70 -2.07 7.84
N ASP A 298 12.83 -2.22 8.55
CA ASP A 298 12.91 -3.05 9.75
C ASP A 298 12.57 -2.24 11.01
N PRO A 299 11.65 -2.69 11.88
CA PRO A 299 11.35 -2.06 13.16
C PRO A 299 12.57 -1.91 14.10
N ALA A 300 13.57 -2.81 14.01
CA ALA A 300 14.80 -2.69 14.78
C ALA A 300 15.65 -1.50 14.30
N VAL A 301 15.68 -1.25 12.98
CA VAL A 301 16.31 -0.04 12.41
C VAL A 301 15.58 1.21 12.90
N GLN A 302 14.24 1.24 12.81
CA GLN A 302 13.44 2.37 13.32
C GLN A 302 13.79 2.72 14.77
N LYS A 303 13.84 1.70 15.64
CA LYS A 303 14.18 1.89 17.05
C LYS A 303 15.59 2.49 17.24
N ARG A 304 16.57 2.03 16.45
CA ARG A 304 17.95 2.59 16.47
C ARG A 304 17.97 4.05 16.00
N LEU A 305 17.26 4.37 14.91
CA LEU A 305 17.18 5.74 14.39
C LEU A 305 16.56 6.71 15.39
N LEU A 306 15.43 6.34 16.01
CA LEU A 306 14.77 7.17 17.03
C LEU A 306 15.66 7.42 18.25
N ALA A 307 16.39 6.41 18.72
CA ALA A 307 17.36 6.54 19.80
C ALA A 307 18.53 7.44 19.41
N ALA A 308 19.03 7.33 18.17
CA ALA A 308 20.12 8.16 17.67
C ALA A 308 19.69 9.62 17.51
N ILE A 309 18.47 9.90 17.05
CA ILE A 309 17.90 11.25 16.98
C ILE A 309 17.86 11.90 18.35
N ALA A 310 17.35 11.19 19.36
CA ALA A 310 17.27 11.70 20.73
C ALA A 310 18.69 11.99 21.31
N ARG A 311 19.62 11.07 21.09
CA ARG A 311 21.00 11.23 21.52
C ARG A 311 21.68 12.43 20.85
N GLN A 312 21.53 12.60 19.53
CA GLN A 312 22.11 13.70 18.76
C GLN A 312 21.56 15.03 19.23
N ALA A 313 20.24 15.15 19.37
CA ALA A 313 19.59 16.36 19.83
C ALA A 313 20.04 16.78 21.25
N LYS A 314 20.10 15.80 22.16
CA LYS A 314 20.61 16.01 23.53
C LYS A 314 22.07 16.45 23.53
N GLY A 315 22.94 15.83 22.70
CA GLY A 315 24.35 16.17 22.59
C GLY A 315 24.57 17.60 22.13
N GLU A 316 23.85 18.07 21.11
CA GLU A 316 23.96 19.45 20.59
C GLU A 316 23.44 20.49 21.60
N ALA A 317 22.36 20.19 22.30
CA ALA A 317 21.83 21.05 23.34
C ALA A 317 22.83 21.19 24.53
N LEU A 318 23.44 20.08 24.95
CA LEU A 318 24.47 20.06 26.00
C LEU A 318 25.72 20.85 25.59
N ALA A 319 26.21 20.63 24.36
CA ALA A 319 27.39 21.34 23.82
C ALA A 319 27.18 22.85 23.74
N ALA A 320 25.93 23.32 23.59
CA ALA A 320 25.56 24.74 23.57
C ALA A 320 25.17 25.30 24.94
N ASN A 321 25.24 24.50 26.00
CA ASN A 321 24.78 24.88 27.36
C ASN A 321 23.31 25.32 27.39
N ALA A 322 22.45 24.60 26.61
CA ALA A 322 21.02 24.87 26.55
C ALA A 322 20.36 24.73 27.93
N PRO A 323 19.33 25.53 28.26
CA PRO A 323 18.72 25.54 29.59
C PRO A 323 17.98 24.23 29.94
N LYS A 324 17.61 23.44 28.93
CA LYS A 324 17.01 22.10 29.06
C LYS A 324 17.19 21.28 27.79
N GLU A 325 17.01 19.96 27.90
CA GLU A 325 17.05 19.04 26.79
C GLU A 325 15.91 19.32 25.78
N PRO A 326 16.12 19.06 24.47
CA PRO A 326 15.05 19.13 23.49
C PRO A 326 13.88 18.20 23.86
N LEU A 327 12.67 18.69 23.72
CA LEU A 327 11.44 17.89 23.83
C LEU A 327 11.17 17.22 22.48
N ILE A 328 11.04 15.91 22.47
CA ILE A 328 10.68 15.13 21.27
C ILE A 328 9.36 14.42 21.53
N GLU A 329 8.37 14.70 20.69
CA GLU A 329 7.03 14.11 20.75
C GLU A 329 6.75 13.34 19.48
N THR A 330 6.28 12.10 19.61
CA THR A 330 5.78 11.33 18.46
C THR A 330 4.36 11.81 18.14
N LYS A 331 4.12 12.24 16.91
CA LYS A 331 2.83 12.71 16.40
C LYS A 331 2.07 11.64 15.63
N SER A 332 2.81 10.82 14.88
CA SER A 332 2.25 9.70 14.12
C SER A 332 3.22 8.53 14.12
N ASN A 333 2.68 7.33 14.01
CA ASN A 333 3.48 6.12 13.82
C ASN A 333 2.68 5.13 12.98
N THR A 334 3.33 4.57 11.96
CA THR A 334 2.84 3.49 11.11
C THR A 334 3.88 2.39 11.10
N ASP A 335 3.44 1.16 11.28
CA ASP A 335 4.33 0.01 11.26
C ASP A 335 4.60 -0.46 9.82
N ALA A 336 5.73 -1.13 9.61
CA ALA A 336 6.09 -1.69 8.31
C ALA A 336 5.13 -2.82 7.90
N VAL A 337 4.77 -2.88 6.62
CA VAL A 337 4.06 -4.04 6.07
C VAL A 337 5.07 -5.17 5.89
N TYR A 338 4.77 -6.29 6.52
CA TYR A 338 5.55 -7.53 6.39
C TYR A 338 4.73 -8.58 5.64
N ASN A 339 5.16 -8.90 4.43
CA ASN A 339 4.60 -9.98 3.64
C ASN A 339 5.17 -11.31 4.10
N ASP A 340 4.32 -12.21 4.61
CA ASP A 340 4.74 -13.56 5.01
C ASP A 340 5.40 -14.29 3.84
N PRO A 341 6.68 -14.72 3.95
CA PRO A 341 7.42 -15.22 2.79
C PRO A 341 6.82 -16.49 2.17
N GLU A 342 6.37 -17.44 2.97
CA GLU A 342 5.78 -18.68 2.48
C GLU A 342 4.44 -18.42 1.78
N LEU A 343 3.60 -17.59 2.41
CA LEU A 343 2.31 -17.19 1.85
C LEU A 343 2.51 -16.39 0.55
N THR A 344 3.50 -15.48 0.51
CA THR A 344 3.85 -14.73 -0.69
C THR A 344 4.18 -15.65 -1.86
N GLN A 345 5.05 -16.65 -1.66
CA GLN A 345 5.40 -17.59 -2.72
C GLN A 345 4.19 -18.40 -3.20
N ARG A 346 3.30 -18.80 -2.30
CA ARG A 346 2.07 -19.49 -2.67
C ARG A 346 1.14 -18.60 -3.50
N MET A 347 0.92 -17.35 -3.09
CA MET A 347 0.09 -16.39 -3.81
C MET A 347 0.69 -16.03 -5.19
N VAL A 348 1.99 -15.85 -5.27
CA VAL A 348 2.74 -15.60 -6.51
C VAL A 348 2.59 -16.77 -7.48
N ALA A 349 2.67 -18.02 -7.00
CA ALA A 349 2.46 -19.18 -7.85
C ALA A 349 1.03 -19.22 -8.44
N ALA A 350 0.01 -18.91 -7.64
CA ALA A 350 -1.37 -18.82 -8.10
C ALA A 350 -1.58 -17.70 -9.12
N ALA A 351 -1.03 -16.51 -8.86
CA ALA A 351 -1.09 -15.37 -9.79
C ALA A 351 -0.37 -15.67 -11.12
N ARG A 352 0.81 -16.31 -11.07
CA ARG A 352 1.56 -16.73 -12.27
C ARG A 352 0.81 -17.77 -13.11
N ALA A 353 0.13 -18.69 -12.45
CA ALA A 353 -0.70 -19.68 -13.16
C ALA A 353 -1.88 -19.03 -13.90
N ALA A 354 -2.45 -17.97 -13.35
CA ALA A 354 -3.60 -17.26 -13.94
C ALA A 354 -3.20 -16.24 -15.01
N LEU A 355 -2.13 -15.47 -14.78
CA LEU A 355 -1.79 -14.32 -15.63
C LEU A 355 -0.61 -14.58 -16.57
N GLY A 356 0.18 -15.62 -16.34
CA GLY A 356 1.46 -15.85 -16.98
C GLY A 356 2.65 -15.41 -16.11
N ALA A 357 3.75 -16.16 -16.18
CA ALA A 357 4.92 -15.95 -15.31
C ALA A 357 5.62 -14.60 -15.53
N ASP A 358 5.60 -14.09 -16.74
CA ASP A 358 6.17 -12.81 -17.16
C ASP A 358 5.40 -11.59 -16.65
N ARG A 359 4.17 -11.79 -16.22
CA ARG A 359 3.29 -10.74 -15.66
C ARG A 359 3.27 -10.69 -14.12
N VAL A 360 4.11 -11.47 -13.45
CA VAL A 360 4.22 -11.47 -11.98
C VAL A 360 5.69 -11.37 -11.60
N VAL A 361 6.12 -10.17 -11.23
CA VAL A 361 7.53 -9.81 -11.06
C VAL A 361 7.84 -9.45 -9.62
N GLU A 362 9.05 -9.76 -9.19
CA GLU A 362 9.57 -9.27 -7.91
C GLU A 362 9.97 -7.80 -8.04
N MET A 363 9.66 -7.00 -7.04
CA MET A 363 9.98 -5.58 -6.99
C MET A 363 10.71 -5.24 -5.68
N PRO A 364 11.48 -4.14 -5.66
CA PRO A 364 12.12 -3.70 -4.43
C PRO A 364 11.09 -3.24 -3.39
N ALA A 365 11.45 -3.35 -2.12
CA ALA A 365 10.69 -2.75 -1.03
C ALA A 365 10.59 -1.23 -1.20
N GLN A 366 9.53 -0.63 -0.67
CA GLN A 366 9.19 0.78 -0.86
C GLN A 366 9.13 1.55 0.45
N MET A 367 9.47 2.85 0.38
CA MET A 367 9.51 3.72 1.56
C MET A 367 8.18 4.44 1.86
N GLY A 368 7.09 4.13 1.13
CA GLY A 368 5.74 4.57 1.45
C GLY A 368 5.18 3.84 2.68
N GLY A 369 4.38 4.52 3.50
CA GLY A 369 3.64 3.91 4.61
C GLY A 369 2.38 3.19 4.11
N GLU A 370 1.77 2.33 4.95
CA GLU A 370 0.53 1.61 4.67
C GLU A 370 0.02 0.94 5.96
N ASP A 371 -1.24 1.14 6.33
CA ASP A 371 -1.77 0.61 7.60
C ASP A 371 -2.31 -0.83 7.51
N PHE A 372 -2.24 -1.46 6.33
CA PHE A 372 -2.45 -2.91 6.17
C PHE A 372 -1.57 -3.75 7.10
N SER A 373 -0.41 -3.19 7.50
CA SER A 373 0.49 -3.76 8.50
C SER A 373 -0.20 -4.16 9.79
N GLN A 374 -1.26 -3.45 10.19
CA GLN A 374 -1.97 -3.68 11.46
C GLN A 374 -2.66 -5.04 11.51
N PHE A 375 -3.10 -5.59 10.38
CA PHE A 375 -3.68 -6.93 10.30
C PHE A 375 -2.62 -8.02 10.55
N GLY A 376 -1.41 -7.82 10.01
CA GLY A 376 -0.24 -8.68 10.29
C GLY A 376 0.15 -8.65 11.77
N LEU A 377 0.22 -7.45 12.37
CA LEU A 377 0.50 -7.27 13.81
C LEU A 377 -0.58 -7.87 14.70
N ALA A 378 -1.83 -7.91 14.24
CA ALA A 378 -2.92 -8.60 14.92
C ALA A 378 -2.84 -10.14 14.77
N GLY A 379 -1.77 -10.66 14.15
CA GLY A 379 -1.46 -12.09 14.05
C GLY A 379 -2.16 -12.80 12.89
N VAL A 380 -2.44 -12.10 11.79
CA VAL A 380 -2.93 -12.67 10.53
C VAL A 380 -1.75 -12.76 9.55
N ARG A 381 -1.51 -13.93 8.96
CA ARG A 381 -0.53 -14.06 7.88
C ARG A 381 -1.03 -13.23 6.68
N SER A 382 -0.27 -12.20 6.29
CA SER A 382 -0.75 -11.20 5.36
C SER A 382 0.24 -10.97 4.21
N VAL A 383 -0.30 -10.62 3.04
CA VAL A 383 0.47 -10.24 1.85
C VAL A 383 -0.20 -9.04 1.19
N LEU A 384 0.55 -7.99 0.96
CA LEU A 384 0.21 -6.89 0.09
C LEU A 384 0.93 -7.11 -1.26
N LEU A 385 0.17 -7.13 -2.34
CA LEU A 385 0.70 -7.15 -3.71
C LEU A 385 0.51 -5.78 -4.34
N HIS A 386 1.24 -5.54 -5.43
CA HIS A 386 1.02 -4.35 -6.25
C HIS A 386 0.52 -4.73 -7.64
N VAL A 387 -0.27 -3.86 -8.26
CA VAL A 387 -0.67 -3.99 -9.66
C VAL A 387 -0.21 -2.78 -10.46
N GLY A 388 0.58 -2.99 -11.50
CA GLY A 388 1.05 -1.94 -12.37
C GLY A 388 -0.10 -1.18 -13.04
N ALA A 389 0.01 0.14 -13.09
CA ALA A 389 -1.06 1.01 -13.53
C ALA A 389 -0.67 2.01 -14.64
N VAL A 390 0.58 1.98 -15.11
CA VAL A 390 1.10 2.92 -16.09
C VAL A 390 1.25 2.26 -17.46
N ASP A 391 0.95 3.00 -18.53
CA ASP A 391 1.20 2.57 -19.90
C ASP A 391 2.69 2.24 -20.11
N ALA A 392 2.99 1.07 -20.69
CA ALA A 392 4.35 0.58 -20.86
C ALA A 392 5.21 1.52 -21.73
N ALA A 393 4.62 2.18 -22.73
CA ALA A 393 5.35 3.12 -23.57
C ALA A 393 5.71 4.40 -22.81
N LYS A 394 4.83 4.88 -21.91
CA LYS A 394 5.13 6.02 -21.04
C LYS A 394 6.24 5.70 -20.04
N LEU A 395 6.29 4.49 -19.49
CA LEU A 395 7.39 4.07 -18.61
C LEU A 395 8.72 4.01 -19.38
N GLU A 396 8.71 3.50 -20.59
CA GLU A 396 9.90 3.43 -21.44
C GLU A 396 10.38 4.84 -21.85
N GLU A 397 9.47 5.75 -22.15
CA GLU A 397 9.79 7.15 -22.42
C GLU A 397 10.40 7.83 -21.20
N SER A 398 9.79 7.63 -20.02
CA SER A 398 10.32 8.13 -18.74
C SER A 398 11.76 7.67 -18.49
N ARG A 399 12.06 6.39 -18.73
CA ARG A 399 13.42 5.84 -18.59
C ARG A 399 14.41 6.50 -19.56
N LYS A 400 13.99 6.78 -20.80
CA LYS A 400 14.83 7.42 -21.82
C LYS A 400 15.08 8.91 -21.56
N THR A 401 14.06 9.62 -21.12
CA THR A 401 14.10 11.07 -20.95
C THR A 401 14.54 11.51 -19.56
N GLY A 402 14.43 10.61 -18.56
CA GLY A 402 14.60 10.97 -17.15
C GLY A 402 13.44 11.76 -16.56
N VAL A 403 12.37 12.01 -17.32
CA VAL A 403 11.17 12.70 -16.82
C VAL A 403 10.25 11.67 -16.18
N PRO A 404 9.97 11.77 -14.87
CA PRO A 404 9.14 10.78 -14.18
C PRO A 404 7.69 10.85 -14.67
N VAL A 405 7.03 9.68 -14.75
CA VAL A 405 5.57 9.62 -14.92
C VAL A 405 4.89 10.16 -13.66
N PRO A 406 3.72 10.85 -13.76
CA PRO A 406 2.92 11.16 -12.60
C PRO A 406 2.60 9.88 -11.82
N GLY A 407 2.80 9.89 -10.52
CA GLY A 407 2.50 8.76 -9.63
C GLY A 407 1.36 9.06 -8.68
N VAL A 408 1.12 8.14 -7.75
CA VAL A 408 0.16 8.31 -6.66
C VAL A 408 0.40 9.64 -5.91
N HIS A 409 -0.65 10.25 -5.39
CA HIS A 409 -0.69 11.58 -4.78
C HIS A 409 -0.38 12.76 -5.75
N SER A 410 -0.13 12.49 -7.02
CA SER A 410 -0.05 13.56 -8.04
C SER A 410 -1.45 13.96 -8.51
N PRO A 411 -1.74 15.26 -8.70
CA PRO A 411 -3.01 15.70 -9.31
C PRO A 411 -3.21 15.21 -10.75
N LEU A 412 -2.17 14.64 -11.36
CA LEU A 412 -2.16 14.10 -12.71
C LEU A 412 -2.19 12.56 -12.73
N TRP A 413 -2.35 11.89 -11.57
CA TRP A 413 -2.41 10.45 -11.50
C TRP A 413 -3.65 9.90 -12.22
N ALA A 414 -3.42 9.12 -13.26
CA ALA A 414 -4.48 8.54 -14.09
C ALA A 414 -4.08 7.10 -14.49
N PRO A 415 -4.42 6.10 -13.68
CA PRO A 415 -4.11 4.71 -13.96
C PRO A 415 -4.73 4.23 -15.29
N LEU A 416 -4.01 3.39 -16.02
CA LEU A 416 -4.54 2.72 -17.21
C LEU A 416 -5.52 1.61 -16.79
N ARG A 417 -6.76 1.99 -16.57
CA ARG A 417 -7.79 1.24 -15.83
C ARG A 417 -8.04 -0.18 -16.31
N GLU A 418 -8.23 -0.41 -17.63
CA GLU A 418 -8.67 -1.73 -18.13
C GLU A 418 -7.66 -2.85 -17.85
N PRO A 419 -6.40 -2.78 -18.30
CA PRO A 419 -5.45 -3.85 -18.03
C PRO A 419 -5.13 -3.99 -16.54
N THR A 420 -5.15 -2.89 -15.78
CA THR A 420 -4.90 -2.89 -14.32
C THR A 420 -6.02 -3.58 -13.56
N LEU A 421 -7.28 -3.20 -13.79
CA LEU A 421 -8.45 -3.85 -13.19
C LEU A 421 -8.53 -5.33 -13.54
N LYS A 422 -8.33 -5.68 -14.80
CA LYS A 422 -8.40 -7.09 -15.24
C LYS A 422 -7.31 -7.94 -14.58
N ALA A 423 -6.10 -7.40 -14.42
CA ALA A 423 -5.03 -8.11 -13.76
C ALA A 423 -5.24 -8.24 -12.24
N ALA A 424 -5.69 -7.18 -11.58
CA ALA A 424 -6.01 -7.21 -10.16
C ALA A 424 -7.10 -8.26 -9.86
N ILE A 425 -8.25 -8.19 -10.55
CA ILE A 425 -9.35 -9.15 -10.40
C ILE A 425 -8.88 -10.58 -10.67
N GLY A 426 -8.11 -10.78 -11.75
CA GLY A 426 -7.59 -12.09 -12.13
C GLY A 426 -6.65 -12.69 -11.08
N ALA A 427 -5.71 -11.87 -10.58
CA ALA A 427 -4.77 -12.27 -9.53
C ALA A 427 -5.47 -12.57 -8.20
N GLU A 428 -6.31 -11.63 -7.71
CA GLU A 428 -7.07 -11.80 -6.47
C GLU A 428 -7.93 -13.06 -6.49
N THR A 429 -8.70 -13.24 -7.59
CA THR A 429 -9.58 -14.42 -7.73
C THR A 429 -8.78 -15.71 -7.74
N ALA A 430 -7.68 -15.80 -8.48
CA ALA A 430 -6.84 -16.99 -8.56
C ALA A 430 -6.19 -17.30 -7.21
N ILE A 431 -5.70 -16.30 -6.51
CA ILE A 431 -5.10 -16.43 -5.17
C ILE A 431 -6.14 -16.94 -4.17
N LEU A 432 -7.32 -16.31 -4.12
CA LEU A 432 -8.39 -16.72 -3.21
C LEU A 432 -8.83 -18.15 -3.49
N MET A 433 -9.00 -18.53 -4.76
CA MET A 433 -9.35 -19.92 -5.12
C MET A 433 -8.26 -20.92 -4.73
N ASP A 434 -6.97 -20.57 -4.87
CA ASP A 434 -5.89 -21.43 -4.42
C ASP A 434 -5.83 -21.59 -2.90
N LEU A 435 -6.00 -20.48 -2.16
CA LEU A 435 -6.00 -20.51 -0.69
C LEU A 435 -7.20 -21.29 -0.13
N MET A 436 -8.32 -21.30 -0.83
CA MET A 436 -9.61 -21.85 -0.41
C MET A 436 -10.00 -23.13 -1.19
N LYS A 437 -9.10 -23.70 -1.99
CA LYS A 437 -9.39 -24.98 -2.64
C LYS A 437 -9.54 -26.08 -1.59
N GLY A 438 -10.54 -26.93 -1.77
CA GLY A 438 -10.72 -28.16 -0.96
C GLY A 438 -9.47 -29.04 -1.04
N GLY A 439 -9.10 -29.64 0.10
CA GLY A 439 -8.04 -30.64 0.18
C GLY A 439 -8.45 -31.94 -0.49
#